data_7f60f06fc8d7c3c6a74b4a12fd71945d
#
_entry.id   7f60f06fc8d7c3c6a74b4a12fd71945d
#
_cell.length_a   1.000
_cell.length_b   1.000
_cell.length_c   1.000
_cell.angle_alpha   90.00
_cell.angle_beta   90.00
_cell.angle_gamma   90.00
#
_symmetry.space_group_name_H-M   'P 1'
#
loop_
_entity.id
_entity.type
_entity.pdbx_description
1 polymer ?
#
loop_
_entity_poly.entity_id
_entity_poly.type
_entity_poly.pdbx_seq_one_letter_code
_entity_poly.pdbx_strand_id
1 'polypeptide(L)'
;MRTISACSVSGLAIVVVGCAAREESSIPEKVTTGLETCFAHHDPQGCAALYMEDAEITEPRATTLRGRTAILQYFKEQIVPDLQLFTDTQVNLVQGTLGVVEGTYRIRNMNTRTIVEDGEYLDILRNQNGEWKVFRSFFVPRHASGTAVSVAPSAEPTQ
;
A
#
# COMPACT_ATOMS: atom_id res chain seq x y z
N MET A 1 -83.22 7.32 7.86
CA MET A 1 -82.34 8.21 7.11
C MET A 1 -81.21 8.64 8.04
N ARG A 2 -80.06 8.04 7.90
CA ARG A 2 -78.85 8.43 8.65
C ARG A 2 -77.73 8.59 7.65
N THR A 3 -77.31 9.82 7.44
CA THR A 3 -76.19 10.21 6.61
C THR A 3 -74.87 9.89 7.34
N ILE A 4 -74.00 9.09 6.68
CA ILE A 4 -72.67 8.77 7.17
C ILE A 4 -71.71 9.77 6.51
N SER A 5 -71.07 10.57 7.35
CA SER A 5 -70.02 11.53 6.95
C SER A 5 -68.73 10.78 6.78
N ALA A 6 -68.11 10.88 5.61
CA ALA A 6 -66.80 10.32 5.32
C ALA A 6 -65.70 11.20 5.85
N CYS A 7 -64.88 10.66 6.75
CA CYS A 7 -63.66 11.32 7.24
C CYS A 7 -62.54 11.06 6.25
N SER A 8 -62.08 12.14 5.58
CA SER A 8 -60.91 12.13 4.70
C SER A 8 -59.65 12.17 5.56
N VAL A 9 -58.89 11.10 5.58
CA VAL A 9 -57.58 11.06 6.20
C VAL A 9 -56.54 11.50 5.18
N SER A 10 -56.07 12.75 5.31
CA SER A 10 -54.93 13.23 4.54
C SER A 10 -53.66 12.54 5.04
N GLY A 11 -53.14 11.58 4.24
CA GLY A 11 -51.89 10.91 4.51
C GLY A 11 -50.70 11.86 4.36
N LEU A 12 -50.06 12.20 5.46
CA LEU A 12 -48.76 12.89 5.49
C LEU A 12 -47.69 11.86 5.08
N ALA A 13 -47.18 11.95 3.86
CA ALA A 13 -46.04 11.15 3.42
C ALA A 13 -44.76 11.68 4.11
N ILE A 14 -44.32 10.94 5.11
CA ILE A 14 -42.99 11.19 5.71
C ILE A 14 -41.94 10.66 4.73
N VAL A 15 -41.30 11.55 3.99
CA VAL A 15 -40.11 11.23 3.20
C VAL A 15 -38.97 11.04 4.21
N VAL A 16 -38.69 9.80 4.55
CA VAL A 16 -37.46 9.46 5.27
C VAL A 16 -36.31 9.60 4.27
N VAL A 17 -35.63 10.77 4.31
CA VAL A 17 -34.34 10.93 3.66
C VAL A 17 -33.36 10.06 4.43
N GLY A 18 -33.17 8.83 3.99
CA GLY A 18 -32.12 7.96 4.50
C GLY A 18 -30.79 8.63 4.20
N CYS A 19 -30.10 9.12 5.24
CA CYS A 19 -28.66 9.33 5.18
C CYS A 19 -28.06 7.96 4.86
N ALA A 20 -27.76 7.70 3.59
CA ALA A 20 -26.87 6.62 3.23
C ALA A 20 -25.54 6.95 3.91
N ALA A 21 -25.22 6.21 4.97
CA ALA A 21 -23.88 6.22 5.53
C ALA A 21 -22.95 5.94 4.34
N ARG A 22 -22.09 6.92 4.02
CA ARG A 22 -21.05 6.74 3.02
C ARG A 22 -20.15 5.66 3.60
N GLU A 23 -20.23 4.45 3.06
CA GLU A 23 -19.24 3.42 3.39
C GLU A 23 -17.89 4.06 3.13
N GLU A 24 -17.10 4.23 4.18
CA GLU A 24 -15.69 4.61 4.04
C GLU A 24 -15.04 3.50 3.22
N SER A 25 -14.86 3.75 1.93
CA SER A 25 -14.18 2.81 1.06
C SER A 25 -12.72 2.76 1.50
N SER A 26 -12.26 1.59 1.92
CA SER A 26 -10.86 1.33 2.25
C SER A 26 -10.21 0.55 1.12
N ILE A 27 -8.87 0.64 1.04
CA ILE A 27 -8.09 -0.23 0.17
C ILE A 27 -8.23 -1.66 0.69
N PRO A 28 -8.56 -2.63 -0.19
CA PRO A 28 -8.74 -4.02 0.22
C PRO A 28 -7.50 -4.60 0.91
N GLU A 29 -7.67 -5.39 1.96
CA GLU A 29 -6.59 -6.02 2.72
C GLU A 29 -5.60 -6.79 1.82
N LYS A 30 -6.10 -7.50 0.81
CA LYS A 30 -5.24 -8.19 -0.17
C LYS A 30 -4.23 -7.29 -0.89
N VAL A 31 -4.48 -5.98 -0.94
CA VAL A 31 -3.55 -5.01 -1.53
C VAL A 31 -2.55 -4.53 -0.48
N THR A 32 -3.01 -4.23 0.75
CA THR A 32 -2.15 -3.76 1.83
C THR A 32 -1.19 -4.86 2.33
N THR A 33 -1.59 -6.14 2.26
CA THR A 33 -0.76 -7.31 2.62
C THR A 33 -0.06 -7.94 1.41
N GLY A 34 -0.23 -7.35 0.22
CA GLY A 34 0.30 -7.90 -1.03
C GLY A 34 1.82 -8.06 -1.02
N LEU A 35 2.55 -7.07 -0.48
CA LEU A 35 4.01 -7.15 -0.34
C LEU A 35 4.46 -8.27 0.59
N GLU A 36 3.82 -8.46 1.73
CA GLU A 36 4.13 -9.59 2.62
C GLU A 36 3.94 -10.93 1.91
N THR A 37 2.84 -11.04 1.17
CA THR A 37 2.48 -12.25 0.44
C THR A 37 3.55 -12.59 -0.60
N CYS A 38 3.95 -11.64 -1.45
CA CYS A 38 4.95 -11.90 -2.48
C CYS A 38 6.35 -12.14 -1.88
N PHE A 39 6.73 -11.50 -0.76
CA PHE A 39 7.96 -11.80 -0.03
C PHE A 39 7.95 -13.24 0.50
N ALA A 40 6.86 -13.66 1.15
CA ALA A 40 6.71 -15.01 1.69
C ALA A 40 6.79 -16.10 0.60
N HIS A 41 6.34 -15.81 -0.62
CA HIS A 41 6.40 -16.72 -1.76
C HIS A 41 7.68 -16.56 -2.60
N HIS A 42 8.60 -15.68 -2.23
CA HIS A 42 9.80 -15.35 -3.02
C HIS A 42 9.45 -14.98 -4.49
N ASP A 43 8.40 -14.15 -4.65
CA ASP A 43 7.87 -13.76 -5.95
C ASP A 43 8.12 -12.28 -6.26
N PRO A 44 9.29 -11.90 -6.79
CA PRO A 44 9.57 -10.52 -7.14
C PRO A 44 8.67 -9.98 -8.26
N GLN A 45 8.16 -10.85 -9.15
CA GLN A 45 7.22 -10.47 -10.20
C GLN A 45 5.87 -10.09 -9.57
N GLY A 46 5.39 -10.89 -8.63
CA GLY A 46 4.17 -10.58 -7.86
C GLY A 46 4.28 -9.28 -7.10
N CYS A 47 5.44 -9.01 -6.45
CA CYS A 47 5.68 -7.74 -5.79
C CYS A 47 5.63 -6.57 -6.78
N ALA A 48 6.34 -6.66 -7.90
CA ALA A 48 6.33 -5.60 -8.91
C ALA A 48 4.95 -5.39 -9.55
N ALA A 49 4.11 -6.43 -9.63
CA ALA A 49 2.75 -6.35 -10.17
C ALA A 49 1.79 -5.52 -9.30
N LEU A 50 2.11 -5.31 -8.02
CA LEU A 50 1.36 -4.42 -7.13
C LEU A 50 1.52 -2.94 -7.51
N TYR A 51 2.55 -2.61 -8.29
CA TYR A 51 2.88 -1.25 -8.71
C TYR A 51 2.34 -0.93 -10.10
N MET A 52 2.04 0.34 -10.33
CA MET A 52 1.70 0.84 -11.67
C MET A 52 2.92 0.79 -12.60
N GLU A 53 2.70 0.88 -13.92
CA GLU A 53 3.81 0.90 -14.89
C GLU A 53 4.75 2.10 -14.69
N ASP A 54 4.20 3.25 -14.30
CA ASP A 54 4.89 4.51 -14.05
C ASP A 54 5.12 4.79 -12.56
N ALA A 55 5.03 3.76 -11.72
CA ALA A 55 5.21 3.91 -10.27
C ALA A 55 6.65 4.31 -9.90
N GLU A 56 6.79 4.90 -8.73
CA GLU A 56 8.08 5.25 -8.16
C GLU A 56 8.19 4.73 -6.73
N ILE A 57 9.37 4.21 -6.39
CA ILE A 57 9.80 3.93 -5.01
C ILE A 57 10.89 4.93 -4.66
N THR A 58 10.73 5.65 -3.57
CA THR A 58 11.73 6.57 -3.04
C THR A 58 12.31 5.98 -1.75
N GLU A 59 13.60 5.77 -1.76
CA GLU A 59 14.37 5.33 -0.60
C GLU A 59 15.03 6.52 0.11
N PRO A 60 15.39 6.38 1.41
CA PRO A 60 15.87 7.49 2.25
C PRO A 60 17.16 8.15 1.76
N ARG A 61 17.95 7.45 0.96
CA ARG A 61 19.22 7.96 0.41
C ARG A 61 19.05 8.67 -0.94
N ALA A 62 17.84 9.17 -1.21
CA ALA A 62 17.48 9.94 -2.39
C ALA A 62 17.56 9.19 -3.74
N THR A 63 17.64 7.87 -3.72
CA THR A 63 17.51 7.08 -4.94
C THR A 63 16.03 6.85 -5.21
N THR A 64 15.53 7.37 -6.32
CA THR A 64 14.17 7.10 -6.78
C THR A 64 14.21 6.07 -7.90
N LEU A 65 13.61 4.92 -7.66
CA LEU A 65 13.39 3.90 -8.68
C LEU A 65 12.15 4.26 -9.48
N ARG A 66 12.25 4.29 -10.81
CA ARG A 66 11.15 4.72 -11.68
C ARG A 66 10.75 3.61 -12.63
N GLY A 67 9.46 3.32 -12.65
CA GLY A 67 8.82 2.33 -13.50
C GLY A 67 8.95 0.90 -13.00
N ARG A 68 7.96 0.07 -13.39
CA ARG A 68 7.84 -1.31 -12.91
C ARG A 68 9.07 -2.18 -13.19
N THR A 69 9.78 -1.94 -14.28
CA THR A 69 11.01 -2.71 -14.60
C THR A 69 12.11 -2.47 -13.58
N ALA A 70 12.37 -1.22 -13.17
CA ALA A 70 13.34 -0.90 -12.13
C ALA A 70 12.90 -1.45 -10.77
N ILE A 71 11.60 -1.36 -10.47
CA ILE A 71 10.98 -1.91 -9.27
C ILE A 71 11.10 -3.45 -9.22
N LEU A 72 10.91 -4.12 -10.35
CA LEU A 72 11.14 -5.58 -10.43
C LEU A 72 12.58 -5.94 -10.13
N GLN A 73 13.55 -5.19 -10.68
CA GLN A 73 14.96 -5.45 -10.40
C GLN A 73 15.28 -5.25 -8.92
N TYR A 74 14.75 -4.19 -8.32
CA TYR A 74 14.85 -3.94 -6.88
C TYR A 74 14.35 -5.14 -6.06
N PHE A 75 13.14 -5.64 -6.33
CA PHE A 75 12.62 -6.79 -5.59
C PHE A 75 13.40 -8.08 -5.81
N LYS A 76 14.01 -8.29 -6.98
CA LYS A 76 14.92 -9.43 -7.18
C LYS A 76 16.16 -9.38 -6.28
N GLU A 77 16.59 -8.18 -5.88
CA GLU A 77 17.73 -7.98 -4.99
C GLU A 77 17.33 -8.04 -3.51
N GLN A 78 16.11 -7.59 -3.20
CA GLN A 78 15.61 -7.54 -1.81
C GLN A 78 15.04 -8.88 -1.32
N ILE A 79 14.43 -9.66 -2.20
CA ILE A 79 13.81 -10.93 -1.84
C ILE A 79 14.86 -12.04 -1.83
N VAL A 80 15.35 -12.34 -0.65
CA VAL A 80 16.27 -13.47 -0.42
C VAL A 80 15.60 -14.53 0.45
N PRO A 81 15.96 -15.83 0.30
CA PRO A 81 15.19 -16.93 0.86
C PRO A 81 14.91 -16.87 2.37
N ASP A 82 15.83 -16.31 3.13
CA ASP A 82 15.73 -16.30 4.59
C ASP A 82 15.07 -15.04 5.16
N LEU A 83 14.72 -14.08 4.31
CA LEU A 83 14.10 -12.83 4.75
C LEU A 83 12.59 -12.84 4.52
N GLN A 84 11.85 -12.36 5.50
CA GLN A 84 10.42 -12.15 5.43
C GLN A 84 10.07 -10.72 5.84
N LEU A 85 9.15 -10.11 5.07
CA LEU A 85 8.56 -8.82 5.35
C LEU A 85 7.31 -8.99 6.22
N PHE A 86 7.16 -8.12 7.20
CA PHE A 86 5.96 -7.95 8.00
C PHE A 86 5.58 -6.47 7.98
N THR A 87 4.32 -6.17 7.79
CA THR A 87 3.77 -4.81 7.82
C THR A 87 2.70 -4.69 8.90
N ASP A 88 2.51 -3.47 9.40
CA ASP A 88 1.42 -3.11 10.30
C ASP A 88 0.81 -1.80 9.78
N THR A 89 -0.34 -1.92 9.12
CA THR A 89 -1.04 -0.79 8.53
C THR A 89 -1.75 0.01 9.61
N GLN A 90 -1.41 1.28 9.76
CA GLN A 90 -1.96 2.20 10.74
C GLN A 90 -2.97 3.17 10.12
N VAL A 91 -2.78 3.51 8.85
CA VAL A 91 -3.66 4.39 8.08
C VAL A 91 -4.06 3.70 6.78
N ASN A 92 -5.36 3.72 6.48
CA ASN A 92 -5.91 3.24 5.21
C ASN A 92 -7.06 4.17 4.81
N LEU A 93 -6.76 5.15 3.97
CA LEU A 93 -7.69 6.19 3.55
C LEU A 93 -7.94 6.13 2.06
N VAL A 94 -9.17 6.39 1.66
CA VAL A 94 -9.58 6.45 0.26
C VAL A 94 -10.37 7.72 -0.03
N GLN A 95 -10.01 8.42 -1.10
CA GLN A 95 -10.76 9.53 -1.64
C GLN A 95 -10.91 9.38 -3.16
N GLY A 96 -12.08 8.95 -3.61
CA GLY A 96 -12.33 8.68 -5.02
C GLY A 96 -11.45 7.55 -5.54
N THR A 97 -10.57 7.86 -6.50
CA THR A 97 -9.63 6.91 -7.10
C THR A 97 -8.23 6.96 -6.49
N LEU A 98 -8.03 7.77 -5.46
CA LEU A 98 -6.77 7.86 -4.72
C LEU A 98 -6.92 7.21 -3.35
N GLY A 99 -5.86 6.54 -2.91
CA GLY A 99 -5.75 5.97 -1.59
C GLY A 99 -4.39 6.22 -0.98
N VAL A 100 -4.35 6.25 0.35
CA VAL A 100 -3.12 6.37 1.13
C VAL A 100 -3.10 5.24 2.14
N VAL A 101 -2.01 4.50 2.18
CA VAL A 101 -1.71 3.49 3.18
C VAL A 101 -0.41 3.87 3.86
N GLU A 102 -0.43 3.93 5.18
CA GLU A 102 0.75 4.24 5.99
C GLU A 102 0.86 3.22 7.12
N GLY A 103 2.08 2.92 7.53
CA GLY A 103 2.31 1.99 8.60
C GLY A 103 3.79 1.76 8.89
N THR A 104 4.05 0.68 9.61
CA THR A 104 5.41 0.24 9.91
C THR A 104 5.72 -1.06 9.19
N TYR A 105 6.99 -1.28 8.90
CA TYR A 105 7.47 -2.54 8.35
C TYR A 105 8.66 -3.10 9.13
N ARG A 106 8.85 -4.39 9.04
CA ARG A 106 10.00 -5.12 9.58
C ARG A 106 10.41 -6.20 8.61
N ILE A 107 11.70 -6.27 8.31
CA ILE A 107 12.31 -7.38 7.58
C ILE A 107 13.04 -8.24 8.61
N ARG A 108 12.69 -9.51 8.67
CA ARG A 108 13.22 -10.48 9.63
C ARG A 108 13.94 -11.60 8.92
N ASN A 109 15.13 -11.94 9.42
CA ASN A 109 15.77 -13.20 9.04
C ASN A 109 15.12 -14.35 9.81
N MET A 110 14.53 -15.30 9.08
CA MET A 110 13.73 -16.38 9.66
C MET A 110 14.60 -17.45 10.32
N ASN A 111 15.86 -17.63 9.88
CA ASN A 111 16.79 -18.59 10.47
C ASN A 111 17.35 -18.09 11.80
N THR A 112 17.82 -16.87 11.83
CA THR A 112 18.41 -16.27 13.05
C THR A 112 17.37 -15.62 13.96
N ARG A 113 16.14 -15.40 13.46
CA ARG A 113 15.04 -14.70 14.13
C ARG A 113 15.35 -13.24 14.48
N THR A 114 16.35 -12.64 13.83
CA THR A 114 16.74 -11.24 14.04
C THR A 114 16.00 -10.31 13.07
N ILE A 115 15.71 -9.09 13.52
CA ILE A 115 15.25 -8.01 12.65
C ILE A 115 16.50 -7.47 11.95
N VAL A 116 16.50 -7.47 10.62
CA VAL A 116 17.58 -6.95 9.79
C VAL A 116 17.31 -5.50 9.37
N GLU A 117 16.05 -5.13 9.26
CA GLU A 117 15.60 -3.78 8.98
C GLU A 117 14.21 -3.55 9.55
N ASP A 118 13.93 -2.34 10.04
CA ASP A 118 12.59 -1.87 10.40
C ASP A 118 12.44 -0.38 10.08
N GLY A 119 11.21 0.04 9.88
CA GLY A 119 10.93 1.43 9.53
C GLY A 119 9.47 1.76 9.37
N GLU A 120 9.23 2.85 8.69
CA GLU A 120 7.90 3.33 8.30
C GLU A 120 7.77 3.29 6.78
N TYR A 121 6.54 3.11 6.32
CA TYR A 121 6.21 3.21 4.90
C TYR A 121 4.99 4.07 4.68
N LEU A 122 4.92 4.70 3.51
CA LEU A 122 3.77 5.42 3.01
C LEU A 122 3.61 5.08 1.53
N ASP A 123 2.44 4.53 1.20
CA ASP A 123 2.06 4.22 -0.17
C ASP A 123 0.91 5.10 -0.62
N ILE A 124 1.05 5.71 -1.79
CA ILE A 124 -0.02 6.37 -2.51
C ILE A 124 -0.49 5.43 -3.61
N LEU A 125 -1.76 5.05 -3.57
CA LEU A 125 -2.36 4.12 -4.50
C LEU A 125 -3.36 4.81 -5.43
N ARG A 126 -3.55 4.24 -6.62
CA ARG A 126 -4.60 4.61 -7.55
C ARG A 126 -5.47 3.42 -7.88
N ASN A 127 -6.76 3.68 -7.97
CA ASN A 127 -7.72 2.72 -8.50
C ASN A 127 -7.90 2.97 -10.00
N GLN A 128 -7.60 1.96 -10.80
CA GLN A 128 -7.88 1.94 -12.24
C GLN A 128 -8.76 0.74 -12.56
N ASN A 129 -9.98 1.00 -13.03
CA ASN A 129 -10.94 -0.05 -13.42
C ASN A 129 -11.25 -1.06 -12.31
N GLY A 130 -11.28 -0.61 -11.05
CA GLY A 130 -11.54 -1.46 -9.88
C GLY A 130 -10.30 -2.13 -9.28
N GLU A 131 -9.13 -1.92 -9.87
CA GLU A 131 -7.87 -2.46 -9.38
C GLU A 131 -7.03 -1.37 -8.71
N TRP A 132 -6.67 -1.58 -7.42
CA TRP A 132 -5.78 -0.71 -6.68
C TRP A 132 -4.33 -1.09 -6.91
N LYS A 133 -3.49 -0.11 -7.29
CA LYS A 133 -2.04 -0.28 -7.46
C LYS A 133 -1.27 0.87 -6.84
N VAL A 134 -0.09 0.56 -6.35
CA VAL A 134 0.83 1.56 -5.80
C VAL A 134 1.36 2.44 -6.92
N PHE A 135 1.21 3.75 -6.74
CA PHE A 135 1.71 4.78 -7.65
C PHE A 135 2.99 5.43 -7.13
N ARG A 136 3.06 5.65 -5.81
CA ARG A 136 4.25 6.16 -5.13
C ARG A 136 4.43 5.40 -3.83
N SER A 137 5.65 5.02 -3.54
CA SER A 137 6.03 4.35 -2.30
C SER A 137 7.23 5.04 -1.68
N PHE A 138 7.18 5.23 -0.38
CA PHE A 138 8.23 5.82 0.43
C PHE A 138 8.54 4.88 1.59
N PHE A 139 9.80 4.48 1.71
CA PHE A 139 10.29 3.70 2.84
C PHE A 139 11.28 4.55 3.64
N VAL A 140 11.10 4.57 4.97
CA VAL A 140 11.95 5.31 5.90
C VAL A 140 12.49 4.34 6.94
N PRO A 141 13.64 3.68 6.69
CA PRO A 141 14.25 2.80 7.68
C PRO A 141 14.62 3.56 8.95
N ARG A 142 14.29 2.98 10.10
CA ARG A 142 14.74 3.49 11.41
C ARG A 142 16.06 2.84 11.81
N HIS A 143 16.18 1.52 11.56
CA HIS A 143 17.39 0.76 11.87
C HIS A 143 17.67 -0.18 10.69
N ALA A 144 18.81 -0.02 10.04
CA ALA A 144 19.38 -1.01 9.15
C ALA A 144 20.55 -1.66 9.89
N SER A 145 20.41 -2.94 10.27
CA SER A 145 21.54 -3.72 10.81
C SER A 145 22.52 -3.91 9.67
N GLY A 146 23.58 -3.09 9.67
CA GLY A 146 24.49 -2.92 8.54
C GLY A 146 25.00 -4.23 7.96
N THR A 147 24.52 -4.54 6.75
CA THR A 147 25.40 -5.01 5.71
C THR A 147 25.50 -3.84 4.73
N ALA A 148 26.43 -2.93 5.01
CA ALA A 148 26.80 -1.91 4.06
C ALA A 148 27.23 -2.63 2.78
N VAL A 149 26.37 -2.60 1.76
CA VAL A 149 26.84 -2.81 0.40
C VAL A 149 27.80 -1.65 0.17
N SER A 150 29.10 -1.92 0.27
CA SER A 150 30.16 -1.01 -0.07
C SER A 150 30.00 -0.68 -1.54
N VAL A 151 29.36 0.43 -1.83
CA VAL A 151 29.47 1.05 -3.16
C VAL A 151 30.90 1.54 -3.25
N ALA A 152 31.71 0.82 -4.02
CA ALA A 152 33.07 1.26 -4.36
C ALA A 152 32.99 2.67 -4.95
N PRO A 153 33.85 3.61 -4.51
CA PRO A 153 33.86 4.95 -5.07
C PRO A 153 34.17 4.87 -6.56
N SER A 154 33.28 5.47 -7.37
CA SER A 154 33.53 5.65 -8.79
C SER A 154 34.85 6.37 -8.96
N ALA A 155 35.77 5.76 -9.70
CA ALA A 155 37.06 6.38 -10.03
C ALA A 155 36.78 7.71 -10.76
N GLU A 156 37.30 8.81 -10.19
CA GLU A 156 37.35 10.10 -10.87
C GLU A 156 38.14 9.97 -12.18
N PRO A 157 37.69 10.59 -13.25
CA PRO A 157 38.50 10.67 -14.46
C PRO A 157 39.69 11.60 -14.19
N THR A 158 40.87 11.06 -14.23
CA THR A 158 42.15 11.82 -14.23
C THR A 158 42.22 12.65 -15.50
N GLN A 159 42.41 13.96 -15.34
CA GLN A 159 42.74 14.90 -16.44
C GLN A 159 44.14 14.64 -16.91
#